data_f662357aa1f719579a0621660cafdd78
#
_entry.id   f662357aa1f719579a0621660cafdd78
#
_cell.length_a   1.000
_cell.length_b   1.000
_cell.length_c   1.000
_cell.angle_alpha   90.00
_cell.angle_beta   90.00
_cell.angle_gamma   90.00
#
_symmetry.space_group_name_H-M   'P 1'
#
loop_
_entity.id
_entity.type
_entity.pdbx_description
1 polymer ?
#
loop_
_entity_poly.entity_id
_entity_poly.type
_entity_poly.pdbx_seq_one_letter_code
_entity_poly.pdbx_strand_id
1 'polypeptide(L)'
;MNVPQIVKDANKKSDYIVFWLSVIICITIIIATVSLGFIAALYAAHEIDENGFSQFESFFTQNIIFLLTGIAGFMLLLVSIRIMRQTYLGNALQVEYSDCVWLRNWSNKVAKDLEMPEVEIMVTQDPVMNAFAFGFMKPYTIVLNSGLIRYATDDELKAIIVHEMAHIKYGHTKMGTYSSIFRFMPGLGSVFSWILDFWGRRSEFTADRLALAYLKSKEQVKRALVCVHIGPDMAKSFNDLAQQWQVYKTDSSFNRFSQTFSSHPFLVLRLQRIDNSNLINDTLPKISESNDKNNTKTEDVKYGSDS
;
A
#
# COMPACT_ATOMS: atom_id res chain seq x y z
N MET A 1 13.79 -16.12 -16.82
CA MET A 1 13.68 -14.79 -16.16
C MET A 1 14.51 -14.84 -14.89
N ASN A 2 15.43 -13.90 -14.64
CA ASN A 2 16.21 -13.91 -13.40
C ASN A 2 15.38 -13.29 -12.26
N VAL A 3 14.54 -14.10 -11.64
CA VAL A 3 13.58 -13.66 -10.62
C VAL A 3 14.25 -13.05 -9.40
N PRO A 4 15.39 -13.58 -8.87
CA PRO A 4 16.09 -12.95 -7.77
C PRO A 4 16.47 -11.49 -8.06
N GLN A 5 16.84 -11.18 -9.30
CA GLN A 5 17.16 -9.81 -9.70
C GLN A 5 15.91 -8.92 -9.73
N ILE A 6 14.80 -9.42 -10.26
CA ILE A 6 13.52 -8.67 -10.28
C ILE A 6 13.06 -8.29 -8.86
N VAL A 7 13.10 -9.25 -7.93
CA VAL A 7 12.74 -9.02 -6.53
C VAL A 7 13.65 -7.98 -5.89
N LYS A 8 14.96 -8.06 -6.18
CA LYS A 8 15.95 -7.11 -5.67
C LYS A 8 15.73 -5.70 -6.23
N ASP A 9 15.45 -5.57 -7.53
CA ASP A 9 15.27 -4.28 -8.19
C ASP A 9 13.95 -3.60 -7.79
N ALA A 10 12.91 -4.39 -7.52
CA ALA A 10 11.65 -3.88 -7.01
C ALA A 10 11.73 -3.43 -5.54
N ASN A 11 12.54 -4.11 -4.72
CA ASN A 11 12.68 -3.81 -3.30
C ASN A 11 13.54 -2.56 -3.07
N LYS A 12 13.06 -1.64 -2.25
CA LYS A 12 13.84 -0.48 -1.78
C LYS A 12 14.22 -0.66 -0.32
N LYS A 13 15.49 -0.91 -0.05
CA LYS A 13 16.02 -0.99 1.33
C LYS A 13 15.64 0.23 2.17
N SER A 14 15.49 1.40 1.53
CA SER A 14 15.04 2.62 2.19
C SER A 14 13.66 2.50 2.84
N ASP A 15 12.80 1.59 2.39
CA ASP A 15 11.46 1.43 2.95
C ASP A 15 11.50 0.76 4.33
N TYR A 16 12.42 -0.18 4.54
CA TYR A 16 12.71 -0.75 5.87
C TYR A 16 13.33 0.29 6.80
N ILE A 17 14.23 1.13 6.29
CA ILE A 17 14.83 2.22 7.07
C ILE A 17 13.74 3.19 7.51
N VAL A 18 12.86 3.60 6.61
CA VAL A 18 11.73 4.50 6.92
C VAL A 18 10.78 3.88 7.94
N PHE A 19 10.48 2.59 7.84
CA PHE A 19 9.67 1.89 8.83
C PHE A 19 10.29 1.98 10.23
N TRP A 20 11.55 1.59 10.37
CA TRP A 20 12.22 1.61 11.68
C TRP A 20 12.41 3.02 12.22
N LEU A 21 12.68 4.00 11.36
CA LEU A 21 12.71 5.41 11.77
C LEU A 21 11.34 5.87 12.27
N SER A 22 10.26 5.51 11.60
CA SER A 22 8.89 5.81 12.07
C SER A 22 8.60 5.19 13.43
N VAL A 23 9.00 3.93 13.64
CA VAL A 23 8.85 3.23 14.94
C VAL A 23 9.70 3.91 16.02
N ILE A 24 10.94 4.27 15.72
CA ILE A 24 11.84 4.98 16.66
C ILE A 24 11.23 6.32 17.05
N ILE A 25 10.68 7.08 16.10
CA ILE A 25 10.03 8.36 16.38
C ILE A 25 8.82 8.13 17.32
N CYS A 26 7.98 7.13 17.05
CA CYS A 26 6.85 6.80 17.94
C CYS A 26 7.33 6.46 19.36
N ILE A 27 8.37 5.63 19.49
CA ILE A 27 8.94 5.27 20.80
C ILE A 27 9.51 6.51 21.50
N THR A 28 10.21 7.38 20.78
CA THR A 28 10.78 8.62 21.34
C THR A 28 9.69 9.54 21.88
N ILE A 29 8.57 9.68 21.15
CA ILE A 29 7.42 10.47 21.61
C ILE A 29 6.82 9.87 22.88
N ILE A 30 6.70 8.56 22.97
CA ILE A 30 6.21 7.87 24.18
C ILE A 30 7.14 8.15 25.35
N ILE A 31 8.45 7.95 25.19
CA ILE A 31 9.44 8.20 26.24
C ILE A 31 9.39 9.67 26.69
N ALA A 32 9.34 10.61 25.73
CA ALA A 32 9.25 12.04 26.05
C ALA A 32 7.98 12.38 26.84
N THR A 33 6.83 11.81 26.43
CA THR A 33 5.56 12.05 27.13
C THR A 33 5.58 11.49 28.55
N VAL A 34 6.10 10.26 28.72
CA VAL A 34 6.24 9.65 30.06
C VAL A 34 7.23 10.42 30.92
N SER A 35 8.39 10.85 30.35
CA SER A 35 9.39 11.62 31.08
C SER A 35 8.87 13.00 31.53
N LEU A 36 8.13 13.70 30.67
CA LEU A 36 7.49 14.98 31.01
C LEU A 36 6.47 14.79 32.12
N GLY A 37 5.64 13.75 32.06
CA GLY A 37 4.68 13.41 33.10
C GLY A 37 5.38 13.09 34.43
N PHE A 38 6.50 12.37 34.39
CA PHE A 38 7.30 12.07 35.57
C PHE A 38 7.91 13.32 36.20
N ILE A 39 8.50 14.22 35.38
CA ILE A 39 9.07 15.50 35.84
C ILE A 39 7.95 16.35 36.46
N ALA A 40 6.77 16.44 35.83
CA ALA A 40 5.64 17.17 36.36
C ALA A 40 5.16 16.60 37.71
N ALA A 41 5.13 15.26 37.84
CA ALA A 41 4.79 14.59 39.09
C ALA A 41 5.82 14.85 40.20
N LEU A 42 7.12 14.84 39.89
CA LEU A 42 8.18 15.21 40.85
C LEU A 42 8.08 16.67 41.30
N TYR A 43 7.79 17.58 40.36
CA TYR A 43 7.65 19.00 40.67
C TYR A 43 6.44 19.22 41.58
N ALA A 44 5.29 18.61 41.28
CA ALA A 44 4.12 18.62 42.13
C ALA A 44 4.38 18.01 43.52
N ALA A 45 5.17 16.94 43.59
CA ALA A 45 5.53 16.28 44.85
C ALA A 45 6.48 17.14 45.72
N HIS A 46 7.28 18.02 45.12
CA HIS A 46 8.20 18.91 45.87
C HIS A 46 7.47 20.07 46.55
N GLU A 47 6.31 20.47 46.03
CA GLU A 47 5.52 21.58 46.61
C GLU A 47 4.52 21.12 47.69
N ILE A 48 4.36 19.79 47.89
CA ILE A 48 3.26 19.25 48.72
C ILE A 48 3.81 18.25 49.77
N ASP A 49 3.32 18.39 51.00
CA ASP A 49 3.43 17.54 52.20
C ASP A 49 3.26 16.01 51.89
N GLU A 50 3.11 15.17 52.90
CA GLU A 50 2.94 13.68 52.85
C GLU A 50 2.06 13.13 51.71
N ASN A 51 1.19 13.96 51.10
CA ASN A 51 0.38 13.63 49.92
C ASN A 51 1.21 13.50 48.60
N GLY A 52 2.43 14.03 48.52
CA GLY A 52 3.26 13.99 47.32
C GLY A 52 3.71 12.57 46.97
N PHE A 53 3.97 11.73 47.95
CA PHE A 53 4.32 10.34 47.78
C PHE A 53 3.17 9.54 47.12
N SER A 54 1.93 9.81 47.55
CA SER A 54 0.75 9.15 46.97
C SER A 54 0.51 9.54 45.52
N GLN A 55 0.82 10.77 45.12
CA GLN A 55 0.73 11.19 43.71
C GLN A 55 1.82 10.55 42.85
N PHE A 56 3.02 10.38 43.36
CA PHE A 56 4.11 9.68 42.70
C PHE A 56 3.77 8.19 42.49
N GLU A 57 3.28 7.51 43.52
CA GLU A 57 2.82 6.12 43.44
C GLU A 57 1.67 5.95 42.45
N SER A 58 0.72 6.88 42.43
CA SER A 58 -0.40 6.94 41.48
C SER A 58 0.09 7.08 40.04
N PHE A 59 1.09 7.95 39.81
CA PHE A 59 1.69 8.12 38.47
C PHE A 59 2.35 6.83 37.99
N PHE A 60 3.13 6.15 38.81
CA PHE A 60 3.74 4.87 38.46
C PHE A 60 2.72 3.80 38.15
N THR A 61 1.71 3.68 39.01
CA THR A 61 0.65 2.68 38.86
C THR A 61 -0.14 2.91 37.56
N GLN A 62 -0.48 4.14 37.23
CA GLN A 62 -1.17 4.48 35.97
C GLN A 62 -0.33 4.12 34.75
N ASN A 63 0.98 4.40 34.75
CA ASN A 63 1.85 4.06 33.61
C ASN A 63 2.04 2.55 33.44
N ILE A 64 2.12 1.79 34.52
CA ILE A 64 2.16 0.32 34.47
C ILE A 64 0.84 -0.23 33.90
N ILE A 65 -0.29 0.24 34.38
CA ILE A 65 -1.61 -0.16 33.87
C ILE A 65 -1.72 0.19 32.39
N PHE A 66 -1.26 1.37 31.96
CA PHE A 66 -1.25 1.75 30.56
C PHE A 66 -0.41 0.84 29.69
N LEU A 67 0.79 0.46 30.15
CA LEU A 67 1.64 -0.49 29.46
C LEU A 67 0.99 -1.88 29.37
N LEU A 68 0.45 -2.39 30.47
CA LEU A 68 -0.23 -3.70 30.49
C LEU A 68 -1.45 -3.71 29.57
N THR A 69 -2.23 -2.61 29.56
CA THR A 69 -3.38 -2.46 28.65
C THR A 69 -2.93 -2.45 27.18
N GLY A 70 -1.82 -1.80 26.85
CA GLY A 70 -1.24 -1.79 25.51
C GLY A 70 -0.81 -3.21 25.08
N ILE A 71 -0.16 -3.96 25.95
CA ILE A 71 0.24 -5.35 25.69
C ILE A 71 -1.00 -6.25 25.51
N ALA A 72 -1.99 -6.11 26.39
CA ALA A 72 -3.24 -6.88 26.28
C ALA A 72 -3.98 -6.55 24.97
N GLY A 73 -4.07 -5.27 24.61
CA GLY A 73 -4.65 -4.83 23.34
C GLY A 73 -3.95 -5.40 22.12
N PHE A 74 -2.60 -5.47 22.15
CA PHE A 74 -1.84 -6.10 21.08
C PHE A 74 -2.07 -7.61 20.99
N MET A 75 -2.13 -8.31 22.10
CA MET A 75 -2.45 -9.73 22.13
C MET A 75 -3.87 -9.99 21.58
N LEU A 76 -4.85 -9.17 21.98
CA LEU A 76 -6.21 -9.23 21.44
C LEU A 76 -6.23 -8.98 19.93
N LEU A 77 -5.42 -8.06 19.40
CA LEU A 77 -5.29 -7.84 17.97
C LEU A 77 -4.79 -9.09 17.25
N LEU A 78 -3.75 -9.77 17.78
CA LEU A 78 -3.24 -11.01 17.18
C LEU A 78 -4.31 -12.11 17.16
N VAL A 79 -5.09 -12.22 18.23
CA VAL A 79 -6.23 -13.14 18.30
C VAL A 79 -7.31 -12.75 17.30
N SER A 80 -7.62 -11.46 17.18
CA SER A 80 -8.61 -10.93 16.21
C SER A 80 -8.25 -11.24 14.77
N ILE A 81 -6.96 -11.14 14.40
CA ILE A 81 -6.48 -11.54 13.07
C ILE A 81 -6.75 -13.03 12.81
N ARG A 82 -6.55 -13.88 13.82
CA ARG A 82 -6.85 -15.32 13.71
C ARG A 82 -8.34 -15.58 13.58
N ILE A 83 -9.18 -14.90 14.37
CA ILE A 83 -10.65 -14.99 14.28
C ILE A 83 -11.11 -14.53 12.91
N MET A 84 -10.61 -13.39 12.42
CA MET A 84 -10.96 -12.86 11.09
C MET A 84 -10.65 -13.90 10.00
N ARG A 85 -9.49 -14.54 10.04
CA ARG A 85 -9.17 -15.62 9.10
C ARG A 85 -10.19 -16.77 9.17
N GLN A 86 -10.57 -17.22 10.38
CA GLN A 86 -11.58 -18.28 10.52
C GLN A 86 -12.95 -17.84 10.00
N THR A 87 -13.31 -16.57 10.18
CA THR A 87 -14.55 -16.01 9.63
C THR A 87 -14.54 -16.05 8.10
N TYR A 88 -13.41 -15.72 7.46
CA TYR A 88 -13.27 -15.86 6.02
C TYR A 88 -13.31 -17.33 5.57
N LEU A 89 -12.65 -18.24 6.29
CA LEU A 89 -12.72 -19.68 6.00
C LEU A 89 -14.16 -20.20 6.04
N GLY A 90 -14.99 -19.68 6.95
CA GLY A 90 -16.38 -20.10 7.10
C GLY A 90 -17.36 -19.44 6.10
N ASN A 91 -17.05 -18.25 5.59
CA ASN A 91 -17.99 -17.44 4.80
C ASN A 91 -17.48 -17.08 3.40
N ALA A 92 -16.25 -17.44 3.04
CA ALA A 92 -15.68 -17.18 1.74
C ALA A 92 -15.44 -18.50 0.98
N LEU A 93 -15.45 -18.43 -0.34
CA LEU A 93 -15.10 -19.54 -1.20
C LEU A 93 -13.58 -19.58 -1.41
N GLN A 94 -12.95 -20.71 -1.15
CA GLN A 94 -11.57 -20.94 -1.57
C GLN A 94 -11.55 -21.19 -3.09
N VAL A 95 -10.74 -20.44 -3.82
CA VAL A 95 -10.69 -20.55 -5.30
C VAL A 95 -10.22 -21.92 -5.77
N GLU A 96 -9.53 -22.67 -4.91
CA GLU A 96 -9.05 -24.03 -5.18
C GLU A 96 -10.17 -25.01 -5.54
N TYR A 97 -11.38 -24.76 -5.02
CA TYR A 97 -12.57 -25.63 -5.23
C TYR A 97 -13.64 -24.96 -6.11
N SER A 98 -13.23 -24.08 -7.03
CA SER A 98 -14.12 -23.32 -7.88
C SER A 98 -13.61 -23.24 -9.32
N ASP A 99 -14.42 -22.68 -10.21
CA ASP A 99 -14.01 -22.35 -11.59
C ASP A 99 -12.86 -21.36 -11.66
N CYS A 100 -12.55 -20.70 -10.53
CA CYS A 100 -11.41 -19.80 -10.40
C CYS A 100 -10.10 -20.50 -9.97
N VAL A 101 -10.02 -21.84 -10.04
CA VAL A 101 -8.81 -22.61 -9.68
C VAL A 101 -7.56 -22.17 -10.45
N TRP A 102 -7.73 -21.58 -11.63
CA TRP A 102 -6.64 -21.02 -12.41
C TRP A 102 -5.87 -19.92 -11.67
N LEU A 103 -6.56 -19.12 -10.83
CA LEU A 103 -5.94 -18.09 -9.96
C LEU A 103 -4.99 -18.75 -8.95
N ARG A 104 -5.40 -19.87 -8.36
CA ARG A 104 -4.56 -20.65 -7.44
C ARG A 104 -3.31 -21.18 -8.16
N ASN A 105 -3.51 -21.80 -9.31
CA ASN A 105 -2.40 -22.36 -10.09
C ASN A 105 -1.41 -21.27 -10.51
N TRP A 106 -1.94 -20.12 -10.93
CA TRP A 106 -1.11 -19.00 -11.33
C TRP A 106 -0.38 -18.38 -10.13
N SER A 107 -1.05 -18.16 -9.00
CA SER A 107 -0.43 -17.61 -7.79
C SER A 107 0.65 -18.53 -7.22
N ASN A 108 0.47 -19.85 -7.28
CA ASN A 108 1.50 -20.81 -6.89
C ASN A 108 2.73 -20.72 -7.77
N LYS A 109 2.54 -20.53 -9.08
CA LYS A 109 3.65 -20.26 -10.00
C LYS A 109 4.39 -18.98 -9.61
N VAL A 110 3.65 -17.89 -9.36
CA VAL A 110 4.24 -16.62 -8.90
C VAL A 110 4.98 -16.79 -7.58
N ALA A 111 4.38 -17.49 -6.62
CA ALA A 111 5.01 -17.76 -5.31
C ALA A 111 6.34 -18.49 -5.45
N LYS A 112 6.38 -19.53 -6.32
CA LYS A 112 7.60 -20.26 -6.64
C LYS A 112 8.63 -19.36 -7.33
N ASP A 113 8.21 -18.60 -8.31
CA ASP A 113 9.07 -17.65 -9.04
C ASP A 113 9.65 -16.57 -8.11
N LEU A 114 8.87 -16.10 -7.15
CA LEU A 114 9.28 -15.09 -6.16
C LEU A 114 9.97 -15.68 -4.92
N GLU A 115 10.18 -16.99 -4.85
CA GLU A 115 10.78 -17.67 -3.69
C GLU A 115 10.07 -17.29 -2.38
N MET A 116 8.73 -17.36 -2.39
CA MET A 116 7.90 -17.06 -1.23
C MET A 116 6.97 -18.24 -0.90
N PRO A 117 6.42 -18.31 0.32
CA PRO A 117 5.42 -19.31 0.65
C PRO A 117 4.19 -19.19 -0.26
N GLU A 118 3.54 -20.32 -0.51
CA GLU A 118 2.23 -20.33 -1.14
C GLU A 118 1.23 -19.49 -0.33
N VAL A 119 0.29 -18.88 -1.05
CA VAL A 119 -0.76 -18.05 -0.48
C VAL A 119 -2.12 -18.68 -0.74
N GLU A 120 -2.99 -18.66 0.25
CA GLU A 120 -4.39 -19.06 0.07
C GLU A 120 -5.15 -17.90 -0.59
N ILE A 121 -5.99 -18.19 -1.58
CA ILE A 121 -6.84 -17.18 -2.21
C ILE A 121 -8.30 -17.52 -1.87
N MET A 122 -9.00 -16.54 -1.33
CA MET A 122 -10.40 -16.63 -0.95
C MET A 122 -11.21 -15.54 -1.65
N VAL A 123 -12.45 -15.87 -2.02
CA VAL A 123 -13.40 -14.92 -2.57
C VAL A 123 -14.54 -14.72 -1.56
N THR A 124 -14.77 -13.47 -1.19
CA THR A 124 -15.88 -13.07 -0.32
C THR A 124 -16.97 -12.36 -1.09
N GLN A 125 -18.22 -12.46 -0.61
CA GLN A 125 -19.34 -11.76 -1.21
C GLN A 125 -19.31 -10.27 -0.83
N ASP A 126 -18.71 -9.47 -1.70
CA ASP A 126 -18.67 -8.02 -1.58
C ASP A 126 -18.64 -7.42 -3.00
N PRO A 127 -19.59 -6.53 -3.36
CA PRO A 127 -19.63 -5.91 -4.69
C PRO A 127 -18.51 -4.89 -4.91
N VAL A 128 -17.86 -4.42 -3.86
CA VAL A 128 -16.75 -3.46 -3.97
C VAL A 128 -15.55 -4.15 -4.62
N MET A 129 -14.94 -3.47 -5.59
CA MET A 129 -13.74 -3.96 -6.25
C MET A 129 -12.52 -3.75 -5.37
N ASN A 130 -12.23 -4.74 -4.55
CA ASN A 130 -11.11 -4.67 -3.61
C ASN A 130 -10.45 -6.04 -3.43
N ALA A 131 -9.17 -6.01 -3.07
CA ALA A 131 -8.40 -7.15 -2.63
C ALA A 131 -7.50 -6.73 -1.47
N PHE A 132 -7.15 -7.66 -0.62
CA PHE A 132 -6.18 -7.40 0.44
C PHE A 132 -5.49 -8.68 0.90
N ALA A 133 -4.21 -8.54 1.26
CA ALA A 133 -3.43 -9.60 1.87
C ALA A 133 -3.45 -9.47 3.39
N PHE A 134 -3.62 -10.57 4.10
CA PHE A 134 -3.47 -10.61 5.54
C PHE A 134 -2.74 -11.87 6.02
N GLY A 135 -2.33 -11.84 7.28
CA GLY A 135 -1.56 -12.90 7.90
C GLY A 135 -0.17 -12.42 8.28
N PHE A 136 0.10 -12.41 9.58
CA PHE A 136 1.43 -12.06 10.06
C PHE A 136 2.33 -13.30 10.18
N MET A 137 1.74 -14.51 10.15
CA MET A 137 2.39 -15.82 10.06
C MET A 137 1.69 -16.69 9.02
N LYS A 138 2.36 -17.75 8.57
CA LYS A 138 1.76 -18.75 7.67
C LYS A 138 0.53 -19.41 8.34
N PRO A 139 -0.50 -19.75 7.56
CA PRO A 139 -0.67 -19.48 6.14
C PRO A 139 -1.03 -18.02 5.86
N TYR A 140 -0.45 -17.47 4.78
CA TYR A 140 -0.83 -16.14 4.27
C TYR A 140 -2.06 -16.28 3.38
N THR A 141 -2.93 -15.28 3.44
CA THR A 141 -4.19 -15.29 2.71
C THR A 141 -4.36 -13.99 1.92
N ILE A 142 -4.82 -14.11 0.68
CA ILE A 142 -5.30 -13.00 -0.13
C ILE A 142 -6.81 -13.17 -0.25
N VAL A 143 -7.56 -12.13 0.09
CA VAL A 143 -9.01 -12.09 -0.08
C VAL A 143 -9.32 -11.21 -1.27
N LEU A 144 -10.12 -11.75 -2.18
CA LEU A 144 -10.67 -11.04 -3.33
C LEU A 144 -12.16 -10.84 -3.10
N ASN A 145 -12.65 -9.64 -3.29
CA ASN A 145 -14.08 -9.38 -3.28
C ASN A 145 -14.73 -9.91 -4.57
N SER A 146 -15.95 -10.41 -4.49
CA SER A 146 -16.67 -10.97 -5.64
C SER A 146 -16.89 -9.96 -6.77
N GLY A 147 -16.99 -8.65 -6.42
CA GLY A 147 -17.02 -7.58 -7.42
C GLY A 147 -15.77 -7.57 -8.30
N LEU A 148 -14.60 -7.83 -7.72
CA LEU A 148 -13.36 -7.93 -8.48
C LEU A 148 -13.37 -9.11 -9.45
N ILE A 149 -13.77 -10.30 -8.98
CA ILE A 149 -13.86 -11.50 -9.82
C ILE A 149 -14.84 -11.29 -10.96
N ARG A 150 -15.96 -10.58 -10.71
CA ARG A 150 -17.02 -10.37 -11.70
C ARG A 150 -16.62 -9.41 -12.82
N TYR A 151 -15.85 -8.38 -12.53
CA TYR A 151 -15.68 -7.25 -13.43
C TYR A 151 -14.25 -7.03 -13.93
N ALA A 152 -13.23 -7.49 -13.20
CA ALA A 152 -11.85 -7.39 -13.65
C ALA A 152 -11.52 -8.44 -14.71
N THR A 153 -10.68 -8.08 -15.64
CA THR A 153 -10.11 -9.02 -16.61
C THR A 153 -9.07 -9.93 -15.91
N ASP A 154 -8.78 -11.07 -16.52
CA ASP A 154 -7.74 -11.99 -16.02
C ASP A 154 -6.38 -11.29 -15.81
N ASP A 155 -6.04 -10.36 -16.70
CA ASP A 155 -4.79 -9.63 -16.62
C ASP A 155 -4.80 -8.59 -15.48
N GLU A 156 -5.92 -7.94 -15.22
CA GLU A 156 -6.09 -7.06 -14.07
C GLU A 156 -6.04 -7.86 -12.76
N LEU A 157 -6.71 -9.03 -12.69
CA LEU A 157 -6.64 -9.94 -11.54
C LEU A 157 -5.21 -10.40 -11.26
N LYS A 158 -4.45 -10.78 -12.31
CA LYS A 158 -3.05 -11.15 -12.16
C LYS A 158 -2.22 -10.01 -11.58
N ALA A 159 -2.44 -8.78 -12.03
CA ALA A 159 -1.70 -7.62 -11.53
C ALA A 159 -2.02 -7.35 -10.05
N ILE A 160 -3.30 -7.41 -9.67
CA ILE A 160 -3.74 -7.23 -8.30
C ILE A 160 -3.16 -8.31 -7.38
N ILE A 161 -3.19 -9.58 -7.80
CA ILE A 161 -2.62 -10.68 -7.00
C ILE A 161 -1.12 -10.52 -6.80
N VAL A 162 -0.35 -10.12 -7.83
CA VAL A 162 1.10 -9.88 -7.64
C VAL A 162 1.34 -8.71 -6.71
N HIS A 163 0.53 -7.66 -6.78
CA HIS A 163 0.58 -6.53 -5.86
C HIS A 163 0.36 -6.99 -4.40
N GLU A 164 -0.67 -7.77 -4.14
CA GLU A 164 -0.95 -8.32 -2.80
C GLU A 164 0.16 -9.28 -2.33
N MET A 165 0.68 -10.12 -3.25
CA MET A 165 1.81 -10.99 -2.95
C MET A 165 3.08 -10.20 -2.60
N ALA A 166 3.27 -9.00 -3.15
CA ALA A 166 4.39 -8.13 -2.80
C ALA A 166 4.32 -7.69 -1.33
N HIS A 167 3.13 -7.37 -0.81
CA HIS A 167 2.96 -7.05 0.61
C HIS A 167 3.37 -8.20 1.53
N ILE A 168 3.10 -9.43 1.12
CA ILE A 168 3.54 -10.63 1.86
C ILE A 168 5.06 -10.83 1.71
N LYS A 169 5.58 -10.76 0.47
CA LYS A 169 7.00 -11.00 0.15
C LYS A 169 7.93 -10.04 0.89
N TYR A 170 7.58 -8.77 0.92
CA TYR A 170 8.40 -7.74 1.58
C TYR A 170 8.04 -7.54 3.07
N GLY A 171 7.13 -8.36 3.61
CA GLY A 171 6.77 -8.33 5.02
C GLY A 171 5.91 -7.13 5.43
N HIS A 172 5.27 -6.43 4.48
CA HIS A 172 4.42 -5.28 4.78
C HIS A 172 3.25 -5.65 5.69
N THR A 173 2.64 -6.82 5.48
CA THR A 173 1.57 -7.36 6.34
C THR A 173 2.03 -7.54 7.78
N LYS A 174 3.25 -8.07 8.00
CA LYS A 174 3.85 -8.24 9.33
C LYS A 174 4.15 -6.90 9.98
N MET A 175 4.82 -6.01 9.24
CA MET A 175 5.18 -4.66 9.72
C MET A 175 3.94 -3.87 10.08
N GLY A 176 2.88 -3.92 9.25
CA GLY A 176 1.58 -3.32 9.51
C GLY A 176 0.96 -3.84 10.81
N THR A 177 0.99 -5.16 11.04
CA THR A 177 0.51 -5.77 12.28
C THR A 177 1.31 -5.31 13.50
N TYR A 178 2.65 -5.30 13.44
CA TYR A 178 3.47 -4.84 14.57
C TYR A 178 3.26 -3.35 14.85
N SER A 179 3.12 -2.53 13.81
CA SER A 179 2.92 -1.09 13.99
C SER A 179 1.54 -0.72 14.50
N SER A 180 0.56 -1.62 14.43
CA SER A 180 -0.81 -1.35 14.89
C SER A 180 -0.90 -1.05 16.38
N ILE A 181 0.02 -1.57 17.21
CA ILE A 181 0.09 -1.23 18.63
C ILE A 181 0.17 0.29 18.86
N PHE A 182 0.91 1.01 18.01
CA PHE A 182 1.03 2.46 18.12
C PHE A 182 -0.26 3.16 17.68
N ARG A 183 -0.96 2.63 16.67
CA ARG A 183 -2.21 3.21 16.15
C ARG A 183 -3.35 3.16 17.15
N PHE A 184 -3.38 2.14 18.02
CA PHE A 184 -4.40 1.97 19.05
C PHE A 184 -4.06 2.67 20.39
N MET A 185 -2.96 3.41 20.45
CA MET A 185 -2.55 4.10 21.67
C MET A 185 -3.48 5.25 22.01
N PRO A 186 -4.11 5.28 23.19
CA PRO A 186 -5.00 6.38 23.58
C PRO A 186 -4.30 7.74 23.54
N GLY A 187 -4.96 8.74 22.98
CA GLY A 187 -4.45 10.12 22.89
C GLY A 187 -3.37 10.36 21.81
N LEU A 188 -2.55 9.35 21.47
CA LEU A 188 -1.44 9.49 20.52
C LEU A 188 -1.66 8.71 19.21
N GLY A 189 -2.68 7.84 19.15
CA GLY A 189 -2.89 6.93 18.02
C GLY A 189 -3.04 7.63 16.67
N SER A 190 -3.68 8.79 16.60
CA SER A 190 -3.81 9.59 15.37
C SER A 190 -2.46 10.13 14.89
N VAL A 191 -1.62 10.61 15.80
CA VAL A 191 -0.26 11.10 15.50
C VAL A 191 0.60 9.94 14.99
N PHE A 192 0.55 8.81 15.67
CA PHE A 192 1.31 7.62 15.27
C PHE A 192 0.80 7.06 13.94
N SER A 193 -0.50 7.06 13.71
CA SER A 193 -1.07 6.68 12.40
C SER A 193 -0.50 7.56 11.29
N TRP A 194 -0.48 8.87 11.47
CA TRP A 194 0.07 9.80 10.49
C TRP A 194 1.55 9.53 10.17
N ILE A 195 2.38 9.26 11.19
CA ILE A 195 3.80 8.92 11.04
C ILE A 195 3.97 7.59 10.28
N LEU A 196 3.20 6.56 10.69
CA LEU A 196 3.29 5.21 10.10
C LEU A 196 2.69 5.13 8.70
N ASP A 197 1.70 5.98 8.37
CA ASP A 197 1.12 6.05 7.03
C ASP A 197 2.11 6.58 5.99
N PHE A 198 3.13 7.34 6.43
CA PHE A 198 4.22 7.68 5.53
C PHE A 198 4.96 6.44 5.02
N TRP A 199 5.24 5.47 5.89
CA TRP A 199 5.78 4.18 5.47
C TRP A 199 4.75 3.38 4.66
N GLY A 200 3.48 3.34 5.09
CA GLY A 200 2.41 2.66 4.36
C GLY A 200 2.31 3.08 2.89
N ARG A 201 2.34 4.38 2.64
CA ARG A 201 2.36 4.90 1.25
C ARG A 201 3.57 4.44 0.44
N ARG A 202 4.73 4.27 1.07
CA ARG A 202 5.93 3.76 0.40
C ARG A 202 5.80 2.27 0.07
N SER A 203 5.19 1.49 0.95
CA SER A 203 4.96 0.06 0.73
C SER A 203 4.06 -0.20 -0.49
N GLU A 204 3.07 0.67 -0.74
CA GLU A 204 2.24 0.62 -1.95
C GLU A 204 3.08 0.78 -3.22
N PHE A 205 3.97 1.78 -3.25
CA PHE A 205 4.85 1.96 -4.41
C PHE A 205 5.80 0.78 -4.63
N THR A 206 6.22 0.12 -3.56
CA THR A 206 7.09 -1.06 -3.67
C THR A 206 6.29 -2.26 -4.19
N ALA A 207 5.03 -2.41 -3.79
CA ALA A 207 4.13 -3.44 -4.31
C ALA A 207 3.84 -3.23 -5.82
N ASP A 208 3.56 -1.98 -6.23
CA ASP A 208 3.39 -1.63 -7.65
C ASP A 208 4.65 -1.96 -8.47
N ARG A 209 5.82 -1.68 -7.92
CA ARG A 209 7.10 -1.98 -8.59
C ARG A 209 7.31 -3.47 -8.79
N LEU A 210 6.95 -4.32 -7.82
CA LEU A 210 7.04 -5.76 -8.00
C LEU A 210 6.05 -6.25 -9.05
N ALA A 211 4.81 -5.77 -9.01
CA ALA A 211 3.81 -6.11 -10.02
C ALA A 211 4.30 -5.73 -11.42
N LEU A 212 4.84 -4.53 -11.58
CA LEU A 212 5.41 -4.05 -12.83
C LEU A 212 6.61 -4.89 -13.30
N ALA A 213 7.56 -5.17 -12.41
CA ALA A 213 8.77 -5.91 -12.74
C ALA A 213 8.47 -7.38 -13.10
N TYR A 214 7.46 -7.98 -12.45
CA TYR A 214 7.07 -9.36 -12.71
C TYR A 214 6.26 -9.49 -14.01
N LEU A 215 5.25 -8.65 -14.20
CA LEU A 215 4.33 -8.70 -15.34
C LEU A 215 4.92 -8.06 -16.61
N LYS A 216 5.87 -7.15 -16.47
CA LYS A 216 6.52 -6.43 -17.57
C LYS A 216 5.55 -5.66 -18.47
N SER A 217 4.43 -5.22 -17.93
CA SER A 217 3.41 -4.45 -18.63
C SER A 217 2.95 -3.27 -17.78
N LYS A 218 3.32 -2.05 -18.16
CA LYS A 218 2.84 -0.82 -17.54
C LYS A 218 1.33 -0.70 -17.67
N GLU A 219 0.82 -1.00 -18.86
CA GLU A 219 -0.60 -0.92 -19.17
C GLU A 219 -1.43 -1.83 -18.27
N GLN A 220 -1.03 -3.09 -18.12
CA GLN A 220 -1.73 -4.06 -17.28
C GLN A 220 -1.80 -3.60 -15.81
N VAL A 221 -0.67 -3.12 -15.25
CA VAL A 221 -0.62 -2.65 -13.86
C VAL A 221 -1.41 -1.37 -13.67
N LYS A 222 -1.31 -0.40 -14.61
CA LYS A 222 -2.10 0.85 -14.58
C LYS A 222 -3.59 0.54 -14.62
N ARG A 223 -4.04 -0.30 -15.55
CA ARG A 223 -5.45 -0.67 -15.68
C ARG A 223 -6.00 -1.34 -14.41
N ALA A 224 -5.25 -2.25 -13.82
CA ALA A 224 -5.61 -2.89 -12.56
C ALA A 224 -5.81 -1.86 -11.44
N LEU A 225 -4.89 -0.90 -11.29
CA LEU A 225 -5.00 0.18 -10.30
C LEU A 225 -6.22 1.06 -10.54
N VAL A 226 -6.43 1.48 -11.78
CA VAL A 226 -7.58 2.33 -12.15
C VAL A 226 -8.88 1.57 -11.88
N CYS A 227 -8.95 0.29 -12.28
CA CYS A 227 -10.11 -0.57 -12.07
C CYS A 227 -10.50 -0.68 -10.58
N VAL A 228 -9.54 -0.90 -9.70
CA VAL A 228 -9.78 -0.97 -8.25
C VAL A 228 -10.24 0.37 -7.66
N HIS A 229 -9.70 1.50 -8.17
CA HIS A 229 -9.97 2.82 -7.56
C HIS A 229 -11.27 3.48 -8.05
N ILE A 230 -11.61 3.34 -9.32
CA ILE A 230 -12.77 4.02 -9.92
C ILE A 230 -13.80 3.08 -10.55
N GLY A 231 -13.57 1.77 -10.48
CA GLY A 231 -14.44 0.75 -11.04
C GLY A 231 -14.18 0.47 -12.52
N PRO A 232 -14.70 -0.67 -13.02
CA PRO A 232 -14.37 -1.21 -14.35
C PRO A 232 -14.92 -0.35 -15.49
N ASP A 233 -16.12 0.23 -15.33
CA ASP A 233 -16.74 1.01 -16.39
C ASP A 233 -16.03 2.35 -16.61
N MET A 234 -15.67 3.03 -15.53
CA MET A 234 -14.89 4.26 -15.61
C MET A 234 -13.46 4.00 -16.04
N ALA A 235 -12.89 2.84 -15.68
CA ALA A 235 -11.55 2.45 -16.12
C ALA A 235 -11.43 2.32 -17.65
N LYS A 236 -12.50 1.91 -18.34
CA LYS A 236 -12.56 1.85 -19.81
C LYS A 236 -12.43 3.23 -20.46
N SER A 237 -12.91 4.27 -19.79
CA SER A 237 -12.87 5.67 -20.26
C SER A 237 -11.61 6.40 -19.79
N PHE A 238 -10.83 5.81 -18.91
CA PHE A 238 -9.61 6.43 -18.38
C PHE A 238 -8.47 6.24 -19.37
N ASN A 239 -7.95 7.34 -19.89
CA ASN A 239 -6.89 7.38 -20.88
C ASN A 239 -5.75 8.32 -20.42
N ASP A 240 -4.68 8.38 -21.21
CA ASP A 240 -3.52 9.22 -20.90
C ASP A 240 -3.87 10.70 -20.77
N LEU A 241 -4.83 11.20 -21.54
CA LEU A 241 -5.27 12.59 -21.42
C LEU A 241 -5.97 12.85 -20.09
N ALA A 242 -6.87 11.95 -19.67
CA ALA A 242 -7.51 12.01 -18.36
C ALA A 242 -6.48 11.96 -17.22
N GLN A 243 -5.47 11.08 -17.35
CA GLN A 243 -4.36 11.00 -16.39
C GLN A 243 -3.57 12.32 -16.33
N GLN A 244 -3.18 12.90 -17.48
CA GLN A 244 -2.44 14.15 -17.53
C GLN A 244 -3.23 15.32 -16.91
N TRP A 245 -4.52 15.41 -17.19
CA TRP A 245 -5.40 16.41 -16.57
C TRP A 245 -5.49 16.26 -15.06
N GLN A 246 -5.61 15.03 -14.58
CA GLN A 246 -5.64 14.74 -13.14
C GLN A 246 -4.31 15.14 -12.48
N VAL A 247 -3.17 14.80 -13.10
CA VAL A 247 -1.83 15.23 -12.67
C VAL A 247 -1.77 16.74 -12.56
N TYR A 248 -2.14 17.47 -13.62
CA TYR A 248 -2.11 18.93 -13.64
C TYR A 248 -2.96 19.53 -12.50
N LYS A 249 -4.18 19.04 -12.30
CA LYS A 249 -5.07 19.54 -11.23
C LYS A 249 -4.57 19.22 -9.82
N THR A 250 -3.86 18.11 -9.67
CA THR A 250 -3.36 17.66 -8.35
C THR A 250 -1.95 18.16 -8.04
N ASP A 251 -1.26 18.81 -8.99
CA ASP A 251 0.07 19.36 -8.78
C ASP A 251 0.02 20.70 -8.05
N SER A 252 -0.40 20.67 -6.79
CA SER A 252 -0.37 21.83 -5.90
C SER A 252 0.30 21.47 -4.58
N SER A 253 0.88 22.46 -3.91
CA SER A 253 1.47 22.27 -2.58
C SER A 253 0.45 21.78 -1.56
N PHE A 254 -0.80 22.24 -1.66
CA PHE A 254 -1.88 21.82 -0.78
C PHE A 254 -2.25 20.35 -1.00
N ASN A 255 -2.32 19.87 -2.24
CA ASN A 255 -2.57 18.45 -2.51
C ASN A 255 -1.43 17.56 -2.04
N ARG A 256 -0.18 18.00 -2.18
CA ARG A 256 0.99 17.28 -1.61
C ARG A 256 0.90 17.21 -0.09
N PHE A 257 0.47 18.29 0.57
CA PHE A 257 0.23 18.31 2.00
C PHE A 257 -0.94 17.41 2.39
N SER A 258 -2.10 17.51 1.70
CA SER A 258 -3.28 16.68 2.00
C SER A 258 -3.00 15.18 1.87
N GLN A 259 -2.13 14.79 0.93
CA GLN A 259 -1.71 13.40 0.78
C GLN A 259 -1.02 12.85 2.03
N THR A 260 -0.38 13.69 2.85
CA THR A 260 0.29 13.22 4.07
C THR A 260 -0.70 12.63 5.07
N PHE A 261 -1.99 12.98 4.98
CA PHE A 261 -3.08 12.45 5.81
C PHE A 261 -3.80 11.25 5.19
N SER A 262 -3.42 10.82 3.99
CA SER A 262 -3.98 9.63 3.36
C SER A 262 -3.18 8.39 3.76
N SER A 263 -3.87 7.29 4.06
CA SER A 263 -3.24 5.99 4.33
C SER A 263 -2.63 5.37 3.06
N HIS A 264 -3.19 5.68 1.88
CA HIS A 264 -2.71 5.24 0.58
C HIS A 264 -2.23 6.41 -0.27
N PRO A 265 -1.27 6.21 -1.18
CA PRO A 265 -0.89 7.24 -2.14
C PRO A 265 -2.05 7.53 -3.10
N PHE A 266 -2.15 8.79 -3.55
CA PHE A 266 -3.10 9.11 -4.60
C PHE A 266 -2.84 8.29 -5.86
N LEU A 267 -3.92 7.80 -6.49
CA LEU A 267 -3.86 7.00 -7.72
C LEU A 267 -2.94 7.64 -8.76
N VAL A 268 -3.10 8.93 -9.00
CA VAL A 268 -2.31 9.70 -9.97
C VAL A 268 -0.81 9.55 -9.76
N LEU A 269 -0.34 9.58 -8.52
CA LEU A 269 1.08 9.44 -8.21
C LEU A 269 1.58 8.01 -8.39
N ARG A 270 0.72 7.01 -8.15
CA ARG A 270 1.02 5.61 -8.45
C ARG A 270 1.20 5.42 -9.96
N LEU A 271 0.27 5.95 -10.76
CA LEU A 271 0.33 5.89 -12.23
C LEU A 271 1.57 6.58 -12.78
N GLN A 272 1.87 7.82 -12.33
CA GLN A 272 3.09 8.54 -12.74
C GLN A 272 4.38 7.76 -12.42
N ARG A 273 4.44 7.10 -11.26
CA ARG A 273 5.62 6.29 -10.90
C ARG A 273 5.78 5.04 -11.74
N ILE A 274 4.67 4.45 -12.19
CA ILE A 274 4.69 3.32 -13.14
C ILE A 274 5.20 3.80 -14.49
N ASP A 275 4.69 4.92 -15.00
CA ASP A 275 5.10 5.50 -16.29
C ASP A 275 6.59 5.85 -16.30
N ASN A 276 7.08 6.46 -15.23
CA ASN A 276 8.48 6.87 -15.08
C ASN A 276 9.41 5.73 -14.62
N SER A 277 8.91 4.50 -14.51
CA SER A 277 9.72 3.37 -14.06
C SER A 277 10.61 2.83 -15.18
N ASN A 278 11.92 2.69 -14.87
CA ASN A 278 12.91 2.05 -15.74
C ASN A 278 13.04 0.54 -15.51
N LEU A 279 12.12 -0.09 -14.74
CA LEU A 279 12.16 -1.52 -14.45
C LEU A 279 11.85 -2.39 -15.67
N ILE A 280 11.20 -1.80 -16.66
CA ILE A 280 10.97 -2.40 -17.97
C ILE A 280 11.76 -1.55 -18.94
N ASN A 281 12.79 -2.13 -19.55
CA ASN A 281 13.38 -1.53 -20.73
C ASN A 281 12.31 -1.61 -21.82
N ASP A 282 11.74 -0.48 -22.21
CA ASP A 282 10.90 -0.36 -23.39
C ASP A 282 11.79 -0.72 -24.59
N THR A 283 11.88 -2.00 -24.92
CA THR A 283 12.41 -2.49 -26.18
C THR A 283 11.35 -2.36 -27.26
N LEU A 284 10.69 -1.21 -27.32
CA LEU A 284 10.13 -0.74 -28.57
C LEU A 284 11.29 -0.04 -29.29
N PRO A 285 11.61 -0.42 -30.54
CA PRO A 285 12.57 0.36 -31.31
C PRO A 285 12.06 1.79 -31.30
N LYS A 286 12.86 2.72 -30.79
CA LYS A 286 12.63 4.14 -31.04
C LYS A 286 12.51 4.25 -32.54
N ILE A 287 11.32 4.55 -33.03
CA ILE A 287 11.14 4.98 -34.42
C ILE A 287 12.09 6.16 -34.51
N SER A 288 13.20 5.93 -35.22
CA SER A 288 14.14 6.98 -35.53
C SER A 288 13.31 8.07 -36.18
N GLU A 289 13.23 9.23 -35.54
CA GLU A 289 12.86 10.45 -36.27
C GLU A 289 13.88 10.55 -37.40
N SER A 290 13.50 10.00 -38.54
CA SER A 290 14.21 10.24 -39.79
C SER A 290 14.08 11.73 -40.03
N ASN A 291 15.23 12.40 -39.97
CA ASN A 291 15.43 13.75 -40.46
C ASN A 291 14.86 13.90 -41.87
N ASP A 292 13.63 14.24 -42.00
CA ASP A 292 13.06 14.78 -43.22
C ASP A 292 12.96 16.30 -43.12
N LYS A 293 14.15 16.91 -42.90
CA LYS A 293 14.39 18.31 -43.25
C LYS A 293 14.86 18.32 -44.71
N ASN A 294 13.93 18.20 -45.65
CA ASN A 294 14.10 18.74 -47.02
C ASN A 294 12.87 18.35 -47.85
N ASN A 295 11.88 19.18 -47.86
CA ASN A 295 11.11 19.56 -49.06
C ASN A 295 9.85 20.35 -48.68
N THR A 296 10.02 21.59 -48.29
CA THR A 296 8.97 22.59 -48.44
C THR A 296 9.18 23.24 -49.81
N LYS A 297 8.59 22.67 -50.86
CA LYS A 297 8.22 23.40 -52.02
C LYS A 297 6.78 23.87 -51.83
N THR A 298 6.66 25.17 -51.64
CA THR A 298 5.43 25.94 -51.74
C THR A 298 4.79 25.76 -53.10
N GLU A 299 3.64 25.12 -53.20
CA GLU A 299 2.70 25.29 -54.31
C GLU A 299 1.59 26.23 -53.87
N ASP A 300 1.60 27.42 -54.47
CA ASP A 300 0.56 28.43 -54.40
C ASP A 300 -0.74 27.87 -55.00
N VAL A 301 -1.73 27.59 -54.17
CA VAL A 301 -3.10 27.34 -54.63
C VAL A 301 -3.84 28.68 -54.63
N LYS A 302 -4.00 29.28 -55.83
CA LYS A 302 -4.88 30.38 -56.11
C LYS A 302 -6.33 30.00 -55.85
N TYR A 303 -6.97 30.66 -54.89
CA TYR A 303 -8.43 30.73 -54.82
C TYR A 303 -8.95 31.63 -55.90
N GLY A 304 -9.61 31.04 -56.89
CA GLY A 304 -10.45 31.78 -57.85
C GLY A 304 -11.79 32.11 -57.22
N SER A 305 -12.07 33.38 -57.10
CA SER A 305 -13.41 33.94 -56.99
C SER A 305 -14.13 33.75 -58.31
N ASP A 306 -15.34 33.18 -58.34
CA ASP A 306 -16.38 33.61 -59.25
C ASP A 306 -17.74 32.96 -58.86
N SER A 307 -18.70 33.93 -58.73
CA SER A 307 -20.20 33.87 -58.82
C SER A 307 -20.97 32.98 -57.87
#